data_4e1f1b8484698ee5bb2ae15b73991cb9
#
_entry.id   4e1f1b8484698ee5bb2ae15b73991cb9
#
_cell.length_a   1.000
_cell.length_b   1.000
_cell.length_c   1.000
_cell.angle_alpha   90.00
_cell.angle_beta   90.00
_cell.angle_gamma   90.00
#
_symmetry.space_group_name_H-M   'P 1'
#
loop_
_entity.id
_entity.type
_entity.pdbx_description
1 polymer ?
#
loop_
_entity_poly.entity_id
_entity_poly.type
_entity_poly.pdbx_seq_one_letter_code
_entity_poly.pdbx_strand_id
1 'polypeptide(L)'
;VPVNALWLTNAMVQIFLVIGGFLAAASLAPQGLARFDSPWSKIGKRFVRLVVPYAVALVVTIVVSGAIRPWFDHESVSADPDLWQLMAHALLLQGIVGEESLSAGVWYVSIDFQLFAATVLLLAGVRWLQQRALKRWGDMAMKRWWPWAVTGMQGLVVVGTAASLLSFNLNADLDVWAIYFMGAYGVGMMAFWAVAADRRLTAWSWGLLIAAMIIGALVYEWRDRIFLAGVTAMLLIVCMRTEAIARWQGLAPLRRLGEISYSVFLIH
;
A
#
# COMPACT_ATOMS: atom_id res chain seq x y z
N VAL A 1 -11.92 -16.96 -16.64
CA VAL A 1 -11.25 -15.68 -16.95
C VAL A 1 -9.98 -16.01 -17.71
N PRO A 2 -9.69 -15.40 -18.88
CA PRO A 2 -8.45 -15.67 -19.58
C PRO A 2 -7.25 -15.35 -18.69
N VAL A 3 -6.26 -16.25 -18.68
CA VAL A 3 -5.03 -16.17 -17.86
C VAL A 3 -4.37 -14.78 -17.92
N ASN A 4 -4.47 -14.11 -19.07
CA ASN A 4 -3.91 -12.77 -19.28
C ASN A 4 -4.61 -11.67 -18.47
N ALA A 5 -5.90 -11.78 -18.17
CA ALA A 5 -6.63 -10.77 -17.39
C ALA A 5 -6.29 -10.84 -15.90
N LEU A 6 -6.19 -12.03 -15.33
CA LEU A 6 -5.77 -12.23 -13.93
C LEU A 6 -4.33 -11.74 -13.70
N TRP A 7 -3.43 -11.97 -14.66
CA TRP A 7 -2.06 -11.49 -14.58
C TRP A 7 -2.00 -9.96 -14.53
N LEU A 8 -2.76 -9.28 -15.43
CA LEU A 8 -2.83 -7.81 -15.49
C LEU A 8 -3.39 -7.23 -14.19
N THR A 9 -4.44 -7.80 -13.63
CA THR A 9 -5.03 -7.33 -12.36
C THR A 9 -4.03 -7.44 -11.21
N ASN A 10 -3.37 -8.59 -11.07
CA ASN A 10 -2.35 -8.80 -10.05
C ASN A 10 -1.13 -7.86 -10.22
N ALA A 11 -0.74 -7.59 -11.46
CA ALA A 11 0.32 -6.65 -11.79
C ALA A 11 -0.01 -5.22 -11.36
N MET A 12 -1.22 -4.73 -11.70
CA MET A 12 -1.67 -3.39 -11.33
C MET A 12 -1.72 -3.19 -9.82
N VAL A 13 -2.19 -4.19 -9.07
CA VAL A 13 -2.23 -4.14 -7.60
C VAL A 13 -0.84 -3.87 -7.02
N GLN A 14 0.20 -4.53 -7.51
CA GLN A 14 1.56 -4.31 -7.00
C GLN A 14 2.06 -2.88 -7.28
N ILE A 15 1.78 -2.35 -8.47
CA ILE A 15 2.12 -0.97 -8.82
C ILE A 15 1.42 0.01 -7.86
N PHE A 16 0.12 -0.17 -7.63
CA PHE A 16 -0.63 0.67 -6.70
C PHE A 16 -0.14 0.56 -5.26
N LEU A 17 0.24 -0.62 -4.79
CA LEU A 17 0.80 -0.82 -3.45
C LEU A 17 2.14 -0.11 -3.28
N VAL A 18 3.03 -0.18 -4.26
CA VAL A 18 4.31 0.56 -4.23
C VAL A 18 4.06 2.06 -4.19
N ILE A 19 3.16 2.57 -5.04
CA ILE A 19 2.80 4.00 -5.04
C ILE A 19 2.13 4.37 -3.71
N GLY A 20 1.25 3.53 -3.17
CA GLY A 20 0.60 3.70 -1.87
C GLY A 20 1.61 3.84 -0.74
N GLY A 21 2.60 2.95 -0.69
CA GLY A 21 3.70 2.99 0.28
C GLY A 21 4.56 4.25 0.13
N PHE A 22 4.90 4.62 -1.11
CA PHE A 22 5.64 5.86 -1.41
C PHE A 22 4.91 7.11 -0.89
N LEU A 23 3.62 7.23 -1.18
CA LEU A 23 2.80 8.35 -0.72
C LEU A 23 2.56 8.33 0.79
N ALA A 24 2.45 7.14 1.39
CA ALA A 24 2.36 7.01 2.84
C ALA A 24 3.62 7.51 3.53
N ALA A 25 4.81 7.11 3.09
CA ALA A 25 6.06 7.62 3.63
C ALA A 25 6.17 9.14 3.46
N ALA A 26 5.80 9.68 2.28
CA ALA A 26 5.79 11.11 2.00
C ALA A 26 4.90 11.91 2.95
N SER A 27 3.71 11.39 3.26
CA SER A 27 2.70 12.10 4.05
C SER A 27 2.81 11.86 5.55
N LEU A 28 3.26 10.68 5.96
CA LEU A 28 3.26 10.26 7.37
C LEU A 28 4.63 10.35 8.02
N ALA A 29 5.69 10.02 7.31
CA ALA A 29 7.04 9.88 7.84
C ALA A 29 8.14 10.30 6.84
N PRO A 30 8.14 11.54 6.33
CA PRO A 30 9.09 11.96 5.29
C PRO A 30 10.55 11.87 5.74
N GLN A 31 10.81 11.93 7.02
CA GLN A 31 12.13 11.78 7.62
C GLN A 31 12.27 10.47 8.43
N GLY A 32 11.41 9.48 8.17
CA GLY A 32 11.39 8.21 8.90
C GLY A 32 10.65 8.23 10.24
N LEU A 33 10.12 9.37 10.68
CA LEU A 33 9.36 9.51 11.93
C LEU A 33 8.00 10.15 11.70
N ALA A 34 7.06 9.89 12.61
CA ALA A 34 5.69 10.38 12.54
C ALA A 34 5.60 11.91 12.43
N ARG A 35 4.97 12.40 11.36
CA ARG A 35 4.66 13.82 11.13
C ARG A 35 3.16 14.09 11.28
N PHE A 36 2.55 13.58 12.33
CA PHE A 36 1.13 13.82 12.63
C PHE A 36 0.91 13.75 14.13
N ASP A 37 -0.16 14.42 14.61
CA ASP A 37 -0.46 14.47 16.05
C ASP A 37 -1.43 13.37 16.47
N SER A 38 -2.49 13.16 15.69
CA SER A 38 -3.51 12.15 15.98
C SER A 38 -3.52 11.02 14.94
N PRO A 39 -3.22 9.77 15.35
CA PRO A 39 -3.31 8.61 14.47
C PRO A 39 -4.76 8.38 14.01
N TRP A 40 -5.73 8.53 14.89
CA TRP A 40 -7.13 8.32 14.58
C TRP A 40 -7.67 9.29 13.53
N SER A 41 -7.23 10.56 13.59
CA SER A 41 -7.58 11.54 12.55
C SER A 41 -7.02 11.15 11.18
N LYS A 42 -5.80 10.61 11.12
CA LYS A 42 -5.20 10.15 9.84
C LYS A 42 -5.92 8.92 9.29
N ILE A 43 -6.18 7.93 10.15
CA ILE A 43 -6.92 6.71 9.77
C ILE A 43 -8.33 7.07 9.32
N GLY A 44 -9.07 7.87 10.11
CA GLY A 44 -10.44 8.26 9.77
C GLY A 44 -10.55 9.04 8.47
N LYS A 45 -9.64 10.00 8.21
CA LYS A 45 -9.62 10.75 6.95
C LYS A 45 -9.32 9.83 5.75
N ARG A 46 -8.40 8.86 5.90
CA ARG A 46 -8.13 7.87 4.85
C ARG A 46 -9.34 6.99 4.62
N PHE A 47 -9.96 6.48 5.70
CA PHE A 47 -11.15 5.66 5.65
C PHE A 47 -12.27 6.32 4.86
N VAL A 48 -12.68 7.54 5.25
CA VAL A 48 -13.76 8.27 4.57
C VAL A 48 -13.43 8.50 3.08
N ARG A 49 -12.18 8.87 2.78
CA ARG A 49 -11.73 9.09 1.41
C ARG A 49 -11.80 7.83 0.53
N LEU A 50 -11.56 6.66 1.12
CA LEU A 50 -11.64 5.38 0.41
C LEU A 50 -13.07 4.84 0.35
N VAL A 51 -13.80 4.89 1.48
CA VAL A 51 -15.12 4.26 1.59
C VAL A 51 -16.17 4.99 0.75
N VAL A 52 -16.11 6.30 0.60
CA VAL A 52 -17.14 7.03 -0.17
C VAL A 52 -17.20 6.59 -1.63
N PRO A 53 -16.12 6.64 -2.44
CA PRO A 53 -16.17 6.15 -3.82
C PRO A 53 -16.35 4.63 -3.90
N TYR A 54 -15.83 3.89 -2.92
CA TYR A 54 -16.01 2.45 -2.79
C TYR A 54 -17.49 2.07 -2.61
N ALA A 55 -18.22 2.74 -1.71
CA ALA A 55 -19.63 2.49 -1.49
C ALA A 55 -20.47 2.76 -2.75
N VAL A 56 -20.13 3.83 -3.50
CA VAL A 56 -20.79 4.11 -4.78
C VAL A 56 -20.56 2.97 -5.78
N ALA A 57 -19.29 2.52 -5.93
CA ALA A 57 -18.96 1.41 -6.81
C ALA A 57 -19.70 0.12 -6.39
N LEU A 58 -19.76 -0.16 -5.09
CA LEU A 58 -20.45 -1.32 -4.55
C LEU A 58 -21.95 -1.29 -4.85
N VAL A 59 -22.61 -0.15 -4.65
CA VAL A 59 -24.03 0.03 -4.99
C VAL A 59 -24.25 -0.20 -6.49
N VAL A 60 -23.40 0.37 -7.34
CA VAL A 60 -23.49 0.17 -8.80
C VAL A 60 -23.33 -1.32 -9.14
N THR A 61 -22.35 -2.00 -8.55
CA THR A 61 -22.12 -3.44 -8.79
C THR A 61 -23.34 -4.26 -8.38
N ILE A 62 -23.91 -4.02 -7.17
CA ILE A 62 -25.09 -4.75 -6.68
C ILE A 62 -26.29 -4.53 -7.61
N VAL A 63 -26.57 -3.28 -7.98
CA VAL A 63 -27.69 -2.94 -8.88
C VAL A 63 -27.52 -3.58 -10.26
N VAL A 64 -26.34 -3.50 -10.85
CA VAL A 64 -26.04 -4.08 -12.16
C VAL A 64 -26.14 -5.61 -12.09
N SER A 65 -25.52 -6.25 -11.09
CA SER A 65 -25.59 -7.70 -10.89
C SER A 65 -27.04 -8.17 -10.71
N GLY A 66 -27.84 -7.48 -9.89
CA GLY A 66 -29.25 -7.79 -9.69
C GLY A 66 -30.10 -7.64 -10.96
N ALA A 67 -29.80 -6.64 -11.79
CA ALA A 67 -30.50 -6.42 -13.06
C ALA A 67 -30.14 -7.46 -14.13
N ILE A 68 -28.90 -7.95 -14.15
CA ILE A 68 -28.40 -8.87 -15.18
C ILE A 68 -28.66 -10.33 -14.83
N ARG A 69 -28.70 -10.67 -13.53
CA ARG A 69 -28.86 -12.05 -13.03
C ARG A 69 -30.02 -12.85 -13.68
N PRO A 70 -31.20 -12.28 -13.93
CA PRO A 70 -32.29 -13.04 -14.60
C PRO A 70 -31.97 -13.45 -16.03
N TRP A 71 -30.97 -12.81 -16.66
CA TRP A 71 -30.65 -12.97 -18.10
C TRP A 71 -29.32 -13.65 -18.33
N PHE A 72 -28.45 -13.66 -17.31
CA PHE A 72 -27.06 -14.10 -17.46
C PHE A 72 -26.58 -14.82 -16.20
N ASP A 73 -26.48 -16.14 -16.30
CA ASP A 73 -25.92 -17.00 -15.24
C ASP A 73 -24.43 -17.22 -15.50
N HIS A 74 -23.60 -16.49 -14.75
CA HIS A 74 -22.14 -16.56 -14.87
C HIS A 74 -21.51 -16.30 -13.49
N GLU A 75 -20.43 -17.01 -13.19
CA GLU A 75 -19.68 -16.90 -11.91
C GLU A 75 -19.23 -15.48 -11.54
N SER A 76 -19.10 -14.58 -12.53
CA SER A 76 -18.75 -13.17 -12.30
C SER A 76 -19.93 -12.32 -11.79
N VAL A 77 -21.15 -12.83 -11.81
CA VAL A 77 -22.32 -12.11 -11.32
C VAL A 77 -22.53 -12.45 -9.85
N SER A 78 -22.23 -11.51 -8.98
CA SER A 78 -22.34 -11.69 -7.53
C SER A 78 -23.76 -12.05 -7.11
N ALA A 79 -23.92 -12.95 -6.15
CA ALA A 79 -25.19 -13.24 -5.48
C ALA A 79 -25.74 -11.99 -4.75
N ASP A 80 -26.99 -12.04 -4.30
CA ASP A 80 -27.54 -10.96 -3.47
C ASP A 80 -26.78 -10.91 -2.14
N PRO A 81 -26.13 -9.76 -1.81
CA PRO A 81 -25.39 -9.66 -0.57
C PRO A 81 -26.33 -9.67 0.64
N ASP A 82 -25.96 -10.38 1.66
CA ASP A 82 -26.62 -10.28 2.95
C ASP A 82 -26.16 -9.05 3.75
N LEU A 83 -26.84 -8.77 4.86
CA LEU A 83 -26.53 -7.61 5.70
C LEU A 83 -25.12 -7.71 6.31
N TRP A 84 -24.67 -8.93 6.67
CA TRP A 84 -23.37 -9.15 7.26
C TRP A 84 -22.25 -8.87 6.25
N GLN A 85 -22.38 -9.38 5.03
CA GLN A 85 -21.47 -9.12 3.93
C GLN A 85 -21.39 -7.61 3.60
N LEU A 86 -22.53 -6.91 3.57
CA LEU A 86 -22.56 -5.45 3.38
C LEU A 86 -21.84 -4.71 4.51
N MET A 87 -22.03 -5.11 5.77
CA MET A 87 -21.32 -4.52 6.91
C MET A 87 -19.80 -4.78 6.83
N ALA A 88 -19.41 -5.99 6.48
CA ALA A 88 -18.01 -6.34 6.31
C ALA A 88 -17.33 -5.48 5.22
N HIS A 89 -18.03 -5.26 4.10
CA HIS A 89 -17.56 -4.37 3.04
C HIS A 89 -17.50 -2.90 3.47
N ALA A 90 -18.53 -2.41 4.18
CA ALA A 90 -18.56 -1.02 4.67
C ALA A 90 -17.40 -0.72 5.65
N LEU A 91 -16.91 -1.73 6.36
CA LEU A 91 -15.79 -1.63 7.29
C LEU A 91 -14.44 -1.99 6.65
N LEU A 92 -14.42 -2.38 5.38
CA LEU A 92 -13.23 -2.87 4.66
C LEU A 92 -12.59 -4.11 5.34
N LEU A 93 -13.43 -4.98 5.91
CA LEU A 93 -13.01 -6.18 6.64
C LEU A 93 -13.41 -7.49 5.95
N GLN A 94 -14.07 -7.45 4.79
CA GLN A 94 -14.63 -8.60 4.08
C GLN A 94 -13.64 -9.78 3.97
N GLY A 95 -12.41 -9.52 3.55
CA GLY A 95 -11.38 -10.57 3.44
C GLY A 95 -11.00 -11.21 4.78
N ILE A 96 -10.95 -10.39 5.86
CA ILE A 96 -10.58 -10.89 7.20
C ILE A 96 -11.68 -11.77 7.80
N VAL A 97 -12.95 -11.41 7.56
CA VAL A 97 -14.09 -12.19 8.10
C VAL A 97 -14.53 -13.34 7.18
N GLY A 98 -13.82 -13.54 6.06
CA GLY A 98 -14.07 -14.65 5.15
C GLY A 98 -15.25 -14.43 4.19
N GLU A 99 -15.68 -13.16 4.00
CA GLU A 99 -16.73 -12.82 3.06
C GLU A 99 -16.17 -12.63 1.64
N GLU A 100 -16.88 -13.13 0.65
CA GLU A 100 -16.51 -12.96 -0.75
C GLU A 100 -16.60 -11.50 -1.17
N SER A 101 -15.63 -11.08 -2.00
CA SER A 101 -15.63 -9.72 -2.54
C SER A 101 -16.70 -9.55 -3.61
N LEU A 102 -17.58 -8.55 -3.44
CA LEU A 102 -18.67 -8.24 -4.36
C LEU A 102 -18.21 -7.67 -5.72
N SER A 103 -16.95 -7.34 -5.85
CA SER A 103 -16.31 -6.89 -7.11
C SER A 103 -14.83 -7.22 -7.09
N ALA A 104 -14.25 -7.42 -8.27
CA ALA A 104 -12.84 -7.79 -8.44
C ALA A 104 -11.85 -6.76 -7.91
N GLY A 105 -12.21 -5.47 -7.84
CA GLY A 105 -11.31 -4.40 -7.36
C GLY A 105 -11.40 -4.10 -5.87
N VAL A 106 -12.48 -4.51 -5.20
CA VAL A 106 -12.77 -4.04 -3.83
C VAL A 106 -11.87 -4.63 -2.74
N TRP A 107 -11.33 -5.83 -2.93
CA TRP A 107 -10.41 -6.45 -1.97
C TRP A 107 -9.12 -5.64 -1.79
N TYR A 108 -8.61 -5.03 -2.87
CA TYR A 108 -7.41 -4.20 -2.82
C TYR A 108 -7.57 -2.97 -1.92
N VAL A 109 -8.75 -2.33 -1.92
CA VAL A 109 -9.03 -1.16 -1.09
C VAL A 109 -8.93 -1.50 0.39
N SER A 110 -9.40 -2.69 0.76
CA SER A 110 -9.26 -3.24 2.11
C SER A 110 -7.79 -3.41 2.51
N ILE A 111 -6.98 -4.00 1.65
CA ILE A 111 -5.55 -4.20 1.89
C ILE A 111 -4.81 -2.86 1.96
N ASP A 112 -5.06 -1.91 1.05
CA ASP A 112 -4.45 -0.57 1.07
C ASP A 112 -4.78 0.16 2.38
N PHE A 113 -6.03 0.09 2.82
CA PHE A 113 -6.45 0.68 4.09
C PHE A 113 -5.76 0.03 5.29
N GLN A 114 -5.68 -1.31 5.34
CA GLN A 114 -5.02 -2.04 6.41
C GLN A 114 -3.53 -1.69 6.50
N LEU A 115 -2.81 -1.64 5.36
CA LEU A 115 -1.40 -1.26 5.28
C LEU A 115 -1.17 0.17 5.77
N PHE A 116 -2.02 1.09 5.33
CA PHE A 116 -1.97 2.49 5.77
C PHE A 116 -2.24 2.60 7.29
N ALA A 117 -3.28 1.95 7.80
CA ALA A 117 -3.63 1.98 9.21
C ALA A 117 -2.53 1.35 10.07
N ALA A 118 -1.99 0.20 9.67
CA ALA A 118 -0.87 -0.44 10.35
C ALA A 118 0.37 0.47 10.38
N THR A 119 0.69 1.14 9.28
CA THR A 119 1.79 2.11 9.20
C THR A 119 1.57 3.29 10.15
N VAL A 120 0.36 3.86 10.19
CA VAL A 120 0.02 4.96 11.12
C VAL A 120 0.16 4.51 12.57
N LEU A 121 -0.34 3.32 12.91
CA LEU A 121 -0.26 2.79 14.28
C LEU A 121 1.18 2.48 14.70
N LEU A 122 1.98 1.91 13.79
CA LEU A 122 3.40 1.67 14.02
C LEU A 122 4.15 2.98 14.31
N LEU A 123 3.95 4.00 13.47
CA LEU A 123 4.53 5.33 13.63
C LEU A 123 4.09 6.00 14.95
N ALA A 124 2.80 5.88 15.29
CA ALA A 124 2.27 6.40 16.55
C ALA A 124 2.85 5.70 17.77
N GLY A 125 3.02 4.38 17.69
CA GLY A 125 3.67 3.58 18.73
C GLY A 125 5.12 4.00 18.97
N VAL A 126 5.91 4.17 17.92
CA VAL A 126 7.29 4.65 18.00
C VAL A 126 7.33 6.06 18.62
N ARG A 127 6.46 6.97 18.17
CA ARG A 127 6.36 8.32 18.74
C ARG A 127 5.99 8.29 20.22
N TRP A 128 5.04 7.45 20.61
CA TRP A 128 4.66 7.31 22.02
C TRP A 128 5.82 6.78 22.88
N LEU A 129 6.59 5.79 22.40
CA LEU A 129 7.80 5.31 23.07
C LEU A 129 8.83 6.43 23.22
N GLN A 130 9.04 7.23 22.18
CA GLN A 130 9.93 8.40 22.23
C GLN A 130 9.50 9.42 23.28
N GLN A 131 8.21 9.74 23.34
CA GLN A 131 7.68 10.68 24.34
C GLN A 131 7.84 10.16 25.78
N ARG A 132 7.66 8.85 25.98
CA ARG A 132 7.93 8.22 27.28
C ARG A 132 9.41 8.25 27.65
N ALA A 133 10.29 7.96 26.71
CA ALA A 133 11.73 8.02 26.90
C ALA A 133 12.18 9.45 27.24
N LEU A 134 11.65 10.46 26.55
CA LEU A 134 11.91 11.87 26.82
C LEU A 134 11.52 12.27 28.25
N LYS A 135 10.31 11.88 28.69
CA LYS A 135 9.84 12.17 30.06
C LYS A 135 10.69 11.48 31.13
N ARG A 136 11.26 10.30 30.82
CA ARG A 136 12.04 9.52 31.76
C ARG A 136 13.51 9.95 31.86
N TRP A 137 14.11 10.32 30.72
CA TRP A 137 15.56 10.53 30.60
C TRP A 137 15.97 11.95 30.19
N GLY A 138 15.03 12.85 29.94
CA GLY A 138 15.25 14.26 29.62
C GLY A 138 15.78 14.52 28.20
N ASP A 139 15.97 15.82 27.90
CA ASP A 139 16.28 16.30 26.54
C ASP A 139 17.64 15.86 25.99
N MET A 140 18.66 15.73 26.88
CA MET A 140 20.00 15.31 26.44
C MET A 140 20.00 13.86 25.94
N ALA A 141 19.25 12.99 26.60
CA ALA A 141 19.09 11.62 26.18
C ALA A 141 18.36 11.57 24.80
N MET A 142 17.33 12.42 24.61
CA MET A 142 16.60 12.49 23.35
C MET A 142 17.49 12.85 22.16
N LYS A 143 18.35 13.87 22.29
CA LYS A 143 19.30 14.26 21.23
C LYS A 143 20.23 13.11 20.83
N ARG A 144 20.66 12.30 21.81
CA ARG A 144 21.51 11.13 21.60
C ARG A 144 20.74 9.97 20.93
N TRP A 145 19.47 9.77 21.28
CA TRP A 145 18.64 8.65 20.80
C TRP A 145 17.89 8.96 19.50
N TRP A 146 17.77 10.25 19.10
CA TRP A 146 17.02 10.66 17.90
C TRP A 146 17.46 9.94 16.60
N PRO A 147 18.75 9.84 16.27
CA PRO A 147 19.19 9.10 15.08
C PRO A 147 18.78 7.63 15.14
N TRP A 148 18.87 7.01 16.31
CA TRP A 148 18.48 5.62 16.51
C TRP A 148 16.96 5.39 16.35
N ALA A 149 16.14 6.36 16.76
CA ALA A 149 14.70 6.28 16.59
C ALA A 149 14.30 6.34 15.12
N VAL A 150 14.93 7.20 14.31
CA VAL A 150 14.74 7.24 12.85
C VAL A 150 15.16 5.92 12.22
N THR A 151 16.39 5.48 12.50
CA THR A 151 16.95 4.22 11.98
C THR A 151 16.13 3.02 12.44
N GLY A 152 15.67 3.00 13.70
CA GLY A 152 14.83 1.93 14.23
C GLY A 152 13.48 1.84 13.52
N MET A 153 12.82 2.97 13.26
CA MET A 153 11.56 2.99 12.53
C MET A 153 11.74 2.53 11.07
N GLN A 154 12.77 3.05 10.40
CA GLN A 154 13.11 2.62 9.04
C GLN A 154 13.49 1.13 9.02
N GLY A 155 14.24 0.67 10.03
CA GLY A 155 14.60 -0.73 10.22
C GLY A 155 13.38 -1.64 10.40
N LEU A 156 12.35 -1.22 11.14
CA LEU A 156 11.10 -1.98 11.28
C LEU A 156 10.38 -2.14 9.93
N VAL A 157 10.35 -1.10 9.10
CA VAL A 157 9.80 -1.18 7.76
C VAL A 157 10.64 -2.14 6.90
N VAL A 158 11.95 -2.06 6.93
CA VAL A 158 12.86 -2.96 6.20
C VAL A 158 12.62 -4.41 6.62
N VAL A 159 12.58 -4.69 7.93
CA VAL A 159 12.36 -6.05 8.44
C VAL A 159 10.97 -6.57 8.06
N GLY A 160 9.92 -5.76 8.21
CA GLY A 160 8.56 -6.12 7.78
C GLY A 160 8.46 -6.40 6.27
N THR A 161 9.16 -5.59 5.47
CA THR A 161 9.25 -5.78 4.02
C THR A 161 9.98 -7.09 3.68
N ALA A 162 11.13 -7.34 4.30
CA ALA A 162 11.90 -8.59 4.10
C ALA A 162 11.08 -9.82 4.52
N ALA A 163 10.45 -9.78 5.70
CA ALA A 163 9.61 -10.86 6.18
C ALA A 163 8.42 -11.14 5.23
N SER A 164 7.79 -10.08 4.70
CA SER A 164 6.74 -10.24 3.70
C SER A 164 7.28 -10.90 2.42
N LEU A 165 8.37 -10.38 1.85
CA LEU A 165 8.93 -10.88 0.59
C LEU A 165 9.46 -12.31 0.67
N LEU A 166 10.06 -12.70 1.80
CA LEU A 166 10.78 -13.97 1.95
C LEU A 166 9.98 -15.07 2.67
N SER A 167 8.86 -14.71 3.32
CA SER A 167 8.07 -15.65 4.10
C SER A 167 6.57 -15.50 3.85
N PHE A 168 5.94 -14.40 4.25
CA PHE A 168 4.47 -14.30 4.23
C PHE A 168 3.88 -14.29 2.81
N ASN A 169 4.56 -13.68 1.85
CA ASN A 169 4.12 -13.63 0.46
C ASN A 169 4.29 -14.97 -0.30
N LEU A 170 4.87 -15.98 0.33
CA LEU A 170 4.99 -17.34 -0.19
C LEU A 170 3.75 -18.20 0.13
N ASN A 171 3.01 -17.84 1.18
CA ASN A 171 1.82 -18.58 1.60
C ASN A 171 0.55 -17.85 1.13
N ALA A 172 -0.16 -18.44 0.16
CA ALA A 172 -1.39 -17.87 -0.41
C ALA A 172 -2.53 -17.73 0.62
N ASP A 173 -2.55 -18.54 1.69
CA ASP A 173 -3.56 -18.44 2.76
C ASP A 173 -3.50 -17.09 3.52
N LEU A 174 -2.41 -16.34 3.32
CA LEU A 174 -2.20 -15.04 3.95
C LEU A 174 -2.59 -13.87 3.05
N ASP A 175 -3.11 -14.10 1.86
CA ASP A 175 -3.40 -13.05 0.87
C ASP A 175 -4.56 -12.12 1.25
N VAL A 176 -5.33 -12.48 2.28
CA VAL A 176 -6.35 -11.62 2.90
C VAL A 176 -5.76 -10.61 3.91
N TRP A 177 -4.49 -10.79 4.30
CA TRP A 177 -3.84 -10.00 5.33
C TRP A 177 -2.85 -8.98 4.75
N ALA A 178 -2.84 -7.77 5.31
CA ALA A 178 -1.91 -6.71 4.91
C ALA A 178 -0.43 -7.15 4.94
N ILE A 179 -0.04 -8.06 5.84
CA ILE A 179 1.36 -8.54 5.96
C ILE A 179 1.85 -9.24 4.69
N TYR A 180 0.97 -9.91 3.94
CA TYR A 180 1.29 -10.54 2.67
C TYR A 180 1.76 -9.52 1.62
N PHE A 181 1.15 -8.33 1.63
CA PHE A 181 1.40 -7.24 0.68
C PHE A 181 2.39 -6.19 1.21
N MET A 182 2.84 -6.31 2.45
CA MET A 182 3.79 -5.38 3.08
C MET A 182 5.08 -5.28 2.27
N GLY A 183 5.45 -6.33 1.53
CA GLY A 183 6.63 -6.36 0.66
C GLY A 183 6.62 -5.24 -0.37
N ALA A 184 5.58 -5.15 -1.20
CA ALA A 184 5.44 -4.11 -2.22
C ALA A 184 5.25 -2.71 -1.61
N TYR A 185 4.41 -2.61 -0.57
CA TYR A 185 4.15 -1.35 0.12
C TYR A 185 5.39 -0.78 0.81
N GLY A 186 6.14 -1.62 1.53
CA GLY A 186 7.36 -1.21 2.21
C GLY A 186 8.49 -0.84 1.24
N VAL A 187 8.61 -1.54 0.10
CA VAL A 187 9.50 -1.15 -1.00
C VAL A 187 9.17 0.25 -1.50
N GLY A 188 7.87 0.60 -1.61
CA GLY A 188 7.42 1.95 -1.93
C GLY A 188 7.83 2.99 -0.88
N MET A 189 7.70 2.68 0.41
CA MET A 189 8.17 3.56 1.50
C MET A 189 9.68 3.80 1.42
N MET A 190 10.47 2.75 1.21
CA MET A 190 11.93 2.87 1.05
C MET A 190 12.31 3.66 -0.20
N ALA A 191 11.56 3.50 -1.31
CA ALA A 191 11.77 4.29 -2.52
C ALA A 191 11.56 5.79 -2.26
N PHE A 192 10.57 6.17 -1.44
CA PHE A 192 10.40 7.56 -1.02
C PHE A 192 11.63 8.06 -0.24
N TRP A 193 12.13 7.30 0.73
CA TRP A 193 13.31 7.71 1.50
C TRP A 193 14.58 7.80 0.64
N ALA A 194 14.69 6.97 -0.41
CA ALA A 194 15.75 7.11 -1.41
C ALA A 194 15.63 8.45 -2.18
N VAL A 195 14.41 8.85 -2.55
CA VAL A 195 14.15 10.11 -3.25
C VAL A 195 14.40 11.32 -2.34
N ALA A 196 13.93 11.26 -1.08
CA ALA A 196 14.04 12.33 -0.11
C ALA A 196 15.44 12.48 0.50
N ALA A 197 16.37 11.57 0.24
CA ALA A 197 17.72 11.61 0.78
C ALA A 197 18.54 12.76 0.19
N ASP A 198 19.05 13.64 1.06
CA ASP A 198 19.91 14.77 0.65
C ASP A 198 21.25 14.30 0.07
N ARG A 199 21.84 13.27 0.72
CA ARG A 199 23.13 12.72 0.30
C ARG A 199 22.92 11.66 -0.80
N ARG A 200 23.66 11.80 -1.89
CA ARG A 200 23.64 10.85 -3.00
C ARG A 200 23.98 9.42 -2.55
N LEU A 201 24.92 9.28 -1.62
CA LEU A 201 25.31 7.97 -1.07
C LEU A 201 24.15 7.30 -0.33
N THR A 202 23.40 8.04 0.49
CA THR A 202 22.21 7.53 1.20
C THR A 202 21.12 7.12 0.22
N ALA A 203 20.92 7.88 -0.86
CA ALA A 203 19.96 7.49 -1.91
C ALA A 203 20.36 6.18 -2.59
N TRP A 204 21.65 6.02 -2.92
CA TRP A 204 22.16 4.78 -3.50
C TRP A 204 22.06 3.60 -2.53
N SER A 205 22.33 3.80 -1.23
CA SER A 205 22.19 2.71 -0.25
C SER A 205 20.75 2.21 -0.13
N TRP A 206 19.75 3.09 -0.18
CA TRP A 206 18.35 2.68 -0.25
C TRP A 206 18.02 1.92 -1.54
N GLY A 207 18.47 2.43 -2.69
CA GLY A 207 18.27 1.76 -3.98
C GLY A 207 18.89 0.37 -4.02
N LEU A 208 20.13 0.23 -3.53
CA LEU A 208 20.83 -1.07 -3.45
C LEU A 208 20.13 -2.02 -2.48
N LEU A 209 19.63 -1.54 -1.34
CA LEU A 209 18.89 -2.36 -0.39
C LEU A 209 17.60 -2.89 -1.02
N ILE A 210 16.82 -2.05 -1.69
CA ILE A 210 15.63 -2.46 -2.42
C ILE A 210 15.99 -3.50 -3.47
N ALA A 211 17.01 -3.26 -4.28
CA ALA A 211 17.45 -4.18 -5.32
C ALA A 211 17.87 -5.53 -4.72
N ALA A 212 18.65 -5.53 -3.64
CA ALA A 212 19.10 -6.74 -2.97
C ALA A 212 17.92 -7.56 -2.42
N MET A 213 16.93 -6.91 -1.80
CA MET A 213 15.74 -7.58 -1.28
C MET A 213 14.88 -8.18 -2.39
N ILE A 214 14.64 -7.43 -3.47
CA ILE A 214 13.86 -7.91 -4.63
C ILE A 214 14.59 -9.06 -5.32
N ILE A 215 15.88 -8.91 -5.63
CA ILE A 215 16.67 -9.95 -6.28
C ILE A 215 16.72 -11.20 -5.38
N GLY A 216 16.98 -11.05 -4.08
CA GLY A 216 16.99 -12.15 -3.14
C GLY A 216 15.66 -12.92 -3.11
N ALA A 217 14.53 -12.21 -3.09
CA ALA A 217 13.20 -12.81 -3.14
C ALA A 217 12.92 -13.53 -4.47
N LEU A 218 13.37 -12.97 -5.62
CA LEU A 218 13.17 -13.56 -6.95
C LEU A 218 14.10 -14.76 -7.20
N VAL A 219 15.31 -14.76 -6.64
CA VAL A 219 16.24 -15.91 -6.70
C VAL A 219 15.71 -17.06 -5.85
N TYR A 220 15.11 -16.77 -4.70
CA TYR A 220 14.48 -17.78 -3.84
C TYR A 220 13.27 -18.42 -4.52
N GLU A 221 12.35 -17.61 -5.04
CA GLU A 221 11.19 -18.03 -5.81
C GLU A 221 10.78 -16.91 -6.78
N TRP A 222 10.74 -17.24 -8.09
CA TRP A 222 10.33 -16.27 -9.11
C TRP A 222 8.85 -15.95 -9.00
N ARG A 223 8.53 -14.64 -8.87
CA ARG A 223 7.16 -14.13 -8.78
C ARG A 223 7.06 -12.83 -9.55
N ASP A 224 6.32 -12.82 -10.67
CA ASP A 224 6.16 -11.65 -11.54
C ASP A 224 5.69 -10.41 -10.77
N ARG A 225 4.82 -10.59 -9.79
CA ARG A 225 4.33 -9.51 -8.92
C ARG A 225 5.44 -8.81 -8.13
N ILE A 226 6.45 -9.56 -7.66
CA ILE A 226 7.59 -9.00 -6.92
C ILE A 226 8.54 -8.29 -7.88
N PHE A 227 8.76 -8.85 -9.07
CA PHE A 227 9.53 -8.20 -10.13
C PHE A 227 8.91 -6.84 -10.49
N LEU A 228 7.59 -6.77 -10.71
CA LEU A 228 6.88 -5.52 -11.00
C LEU A 228 6.96 -4.50 -9.87
N ALA A 229 6.86 -4.94 -8.60
CA ALA A 229 7.05 -4.06 -7.45
C ALA A 229 8.45 -3.46 -7.45
N GLY A 230 9.48 -4.26 -7.70
CA GLY A 230 10.86 -3.79 -7.80
C GLY A 230 11.08 -2.79 -8.94
N VAL A 231 10.60 -3.12 -10.14
CA VAL A 231 10.68 -2.22 -11.30
C VAL A 231 9.96 -0.90 -11.02
N THR A 232 8.76 -0.95 -10.45
CA THR A 232 8.00 0.26 -10.11
C THR A 232 8.75 1.15 -9.12
N ALA A 233 9.33 0.58 -8.06
CA ALA A 233 10.09 1.33 -7.08
C ALA A 233 11.34 1.98 -7.70
N MET A 234 12.08 1.26 -8.53
CA MET A 234 13.25 1.80 -9.21
C MET A 234 12.88 2.91 -10.19
N LEU A 235 11.80 2.75 -10.96
CA LEU A 235 11.28 3.80 -11.83
C LEU A 235 10.88 5.05 -11.04
N LEU A 236 10.19 4.91 -9.89
CA LEU A 236 9.87 6.04 -9.03
C LEU A 236 11.13 6.77 -8.56
N ILE A 237 12.15 6.04 -8.08
CA ILE A 237 13.42 6.66 -7.65
C ILE A 237 14.07 7.43 -8.80
N VAL A 238 14.21 6.81 -9.96
CA VAL A 238 14.87 7.44 -11.13
C VAL A 238 14.06 8.65 -11.60
N CYS A 239 12.76 8.49 -11.85
CA CYS A 239 11.92 9.54 -12.39
C CYS A 239 11.80 10.76 -11.45
N MET A 240 11.70 10.52 -10.15
CA MET A 240 11.58 11.60 -9.16
C MET A 240 12.92 12.32 -8.92
N ARG A 241 14.05 11.60 -8.92
CA ARG A 241 15.37 12.22 -8.72
C ARG A 241 15.91 12.92 -9.96
N THR A 242 15.52 12.52 -11.15
CA THR A 242 15.91 13.17 -12.42
C THR A 242 14.92 14.25 -12.85
N GLU A 243 13.84 14.47 -12.09
CA GLU A 243 12.73 15.36 -12.48
C GLU A 243 12.15 15.04 -13.87
N ALA A 244 12.31 13.79 -14.33
CA ALA A 244 11.88 13.39 -15.66
C ALA A 244 10.38 13.61 -15.87
N ILE A 245 9.56 13.33 -14.83
CA ILE A 245 8.11 13.54 -14.86
C ILE A 245 7.78 15.04 -14.94
N ALA A 246 8.48 15.88 -14.18
CA ALA A 246 8.23 17.33 -14.17
C ALA A 246 8.58 18.00 -15.51
N ARG A 247 9.58 17.46 -16.21
CA ARG A 247 10.04 17.97 -17.52
C ARG A 247 9.15 17.53 -18.68
N TRP A 248 8.32 16.53 -18.49
CA TRP A 248 7.51 15.97 -19.58
C TRP A 248 6.21 16.76 -19.75
N GLN A 249 6.18 17.66 -20.74
CA GLN A 249 5.07 18.58 -20.98
C GLN A 249 3.82 17.93 -21.60
N GLY A 250 3.91 16.68 -22.08
CA GLY A 250 2.82 15.95 -22.77
C GLY A 250 1.82 15.22 -21.85
N LEU A 251 1.82 15.46 -20.54
CA LEU A 251 1.13 14.62 -19.56
C LEU A 251 -0.33 14.99 -19.24
N ALA A 252 -0.91 16.02 -19.87
CA ALA A 252 -2.29 16.44 -19.55
C ALA A 252 -3.33 15.30 -19.69
N PRO A 253 -3.32 14.46 -20.75
CA PRO A 253 -4.22 13.33 -20.86
C PRO A 253 -3.97 12.25 -19.79
N LEU A 254 -2.68 11.95 -19.51
CA LEU A 254 -2.30 10.95 -18.51
C LEU A 254 -2.66 11.42 -17.09
N ARG A 255 -2.58 12.72 -16.80
CA ARG A 255 -3.02 13.26 -15.52
C ARG A 255 -4.53 13.09 -15.33
N ARG A 256 -5.33 13.36 -16.37
CA ARG A 256 -6.79 13.12 -16.34
C ARG A 256 -7.11 11.63 -16.17
N LEU A 257 -6.41 10.74 -16.86
CA LEU A 257 -6.54 9.30 -16.65
C LEU A 257 -6.18 8.90 -15.21
N GLY A 258 -5.15 9.50 -14.63
CA GLY A 258 -4.78 9.27 -13.23
C GLY A 258 -5.86 9.73 -12.24
N GLU A 259 -6.53 10.84 -12.51
CA GLU A 259 -7.63 11.37 -11.67
C GLU A 259 -8.83 10.41 -11.61
N ILE A 260 -9.13 9.70 -12.70
CA ILE A 260 -10.26 8.76 -12.80
C ILE A 260 -9.85 7.30 -12.58
N SER A 261 -8.55 6.99 -12.55
CA SER A 261 -8.02 5.61 -12.50
C SER A 261 -8.55 4.81 -11.32
N TYR A 262 -8.68 5.45 -10.15
CA TYR A 262 -9.21 4.80 -8.95
C TYR A 262 -10.68 4.40 -9.12
N SER A 263 -11.51 5.27 -9.70
CA SER A 263 -12.92 4.97 -9.94
C SER A 263 -13.10 3.87 -10.99
N VAL A 264 -12.28 3.90 -12.05
CA VAL A 264 -12.29 2.84 -13.07
C VAL A 264 -11.88 1.49 -12.47
N PHE A 265 -10.83 1.49 -11.63
CA PHE A 265 -10.39 0.28 -10.94
C PHE A 265 -11.46 -0.35 -10.04
N LEU A 266 -12.26 0.49 -9.34
CA LEU A 266 -13.31 0.01 -8.45
C LEU A 266 -14.51 -0.64 -9.16
N ILE A 267 -14.79 -0.22 -10.41
CA ILE A 267 -15.96 -0.70 -11.18
C ILE A 267 -15.59 -1.90 -12.06
N HIS A 268 -14.30 -2.12 -12.28
CA HIS A 268 -13.80 -3.26 -13.04
C HIS A 268 -13.88 -4.54 -12.21
#